data_494306085e8a1215c3c4e41aa8dd70ab
#
_entry.id   494306085e8a1215c3c4e41aa8dd70ab
#
_cell.length_a   1.000
_cell.length_b   1.000
_cell.length_c   1.000
_cell.angle_alpha   90.00
_cell.angle_beta   90.00
_cell.angle_gamma   90.00
#
_symmetry.space_group_name_H-M   'P 1'
#
loop_
_entity.id
_entity.type
_entity.pdbx_description
1 polymer ?
#
loop_
_entity_poly.entity_id
_entity_poly.type
_entity_poly.pdbx_seq_one_letter_code
_entity_poly.pdbx_strand_id
1 'polypeptide(L)'
;YEIAQCLVGSEMCIRDRALFYRGNADLNTLHIINIVGTRHATPYGQDICTRFLADLSALYPDTLIVSGLAYGIDIHAHRAALQNHFKTIGVLAHGLDRIYPAEHRKTAVSMLEQGGLLTEFTSGTNPDRQNFVKRNRIVAGMSDATVVIESAAKGGALITAELAESYHRDCFAFPGRCNDEYSIGCNNLIRKNQAVLITSAEDLVKGMGWESSPKTEKTVQRELFPDLSEEEERIVKRLGKIPEGLQINTLVIDTNIPVNRMSALLFELEMKGVIRALAGGVYRLIM
;
A
#
# COMPACT_ATOMS: atom_id res chain seq x y z
N TYR A 1 -0.84 20.15 -17.39
CA TYR A 1 -0.01 19.57 -16.32
C TYR A 1 -0.76 19.80 -15.01
N GLU A 2 -1.22 18.74 -14.38
CA GLU A 2 -1.76 18.82 -13.02
C GLU A 2 -0.59 18.83 -12.03
N ILE A 3 -0.61 19.78 -11.11
CA ILE A 3 0.30 19.76 -9.96
C ILE A 3 -0.40 18.90 -8.92
N ALA A 4 0.12 17.71 -8.67
CA ALA A 4 -0.38 16.84 -7.62
C ALA A 4 -0.08 17.47 -6.26
N GLN A 5 -1.10 18.03 -5.62
CA GLN A 5 -0.96 18.77 -4.35
C GLN A 5 -0.93 17.87 -3.11
N CYS A 6 -1.18 16.57 -3.21
CA CYS A 6 -1.24 15.73 -2.02
C CYS A 6 -0.79 14.30 -2.33
N LEU A 7 0.47 14.02 -2.08
CA LEU A 7 0.96 12.66 -1.97
C LEU A 7 1.08 12.34 -0.48
N VAL A 8 0.32 11.35 -0.02
CA VAL A 8 0.50 10.77 1.30
C VAL A 8 1.78 9.93 1.25
N GLY A 9 2.89 10.56 1.53
CA GLY A 9 4.19 9.93 1.72
C GLY A 9 4.82 10.48 2.97
N SER A 10 5.93 9.89 3.43
CA SER A 10 6.61 10.44 4.61
C SER A 10 6.86 11.93 4.38
N GLU A 11 6.45 12.74 5.32
CA GLU A 11 6.51 14.22 5.25
C GLU A 11 7.89 14.75 4.84
N MET A 12 8.95 14.03 5.14
CA MET A 12 10.33 14.42 4.87
C MET A 12 10.77 14.34 3.40
N CYS A 13 10.05 13.61 2.53
CA CYS A 13 10.53 13.36 1.16
C CYS A 13 9.87 14.19 0.08
N ILE A 14 8.59 14.52 0.26
CA ILE A 14 7.74 15.00 -0.83
C ILE A 14 7.07 16.32 -0.47
N ARG A 15 6.91 16.63 0.81
CA ARG A 15 6.14 17.77 1.32
C ARG A 15 6.56 19.14 0.77
N ASP A 16 7.86 19.33 0.53
CA ASP A 16 8.43 20.64 0.15
C ASP A 16 8.65 20.79 -1.36
N ARG A 17 8.09 19.88 -2.18
CA ARG A 17 8.42 19.81 -3.61
C ARG A 17 7.17 19.84 -4.49
N ALA A 18 7.28 20.56 -5.60
CA ALA A 18 6.31 20.45 -6.68
C ALA A 18 6.59 19.16 -7.46
N LEU A 19 5.55 18.34 -7.64
CA LEU A 19 5.59 17.15 -8.47
C LEU A 19 4.74 17.39 -9.71
N PHE A 20 5.28 17.05 -10.87
CA PHE A 20 4.58 17.09 -12.15
C PHE A 20 4.07 15.69 -12.45
N TYR A 21 2.78 15.58 -12.68
CA TYR A 21 2.11 14.31 -12.97
C TYR A 21 1.36 14.36 -14.29
N ARG A 22 1.38 13.25 -15.00
CA ARG A 22 0.56 13.02 -16.19
C ARG A 22 0.08 11.57 -16.22
N GLY A 23 -1.22 11.36 -16.13
CA GLY A 23 -1.84 10.04 -16.11
C GLY A 23 -3.25 10.08 -15.52
N ASN A 24 -3.79 8.90 -15.22
CA ASN A 24 -5.16 8.73 -14.70
C ASN A 24 -5.21 7.91 -13.40
N ALA A 25 -4.06 7.55 -12.80
CA ALA A 25 -4.06 6.83 -11.53
C ALA A 25 -4.29 7.79 -10.36
N ASP A 26 -5.02 7.31 -9.35
CA ASP A 26 -5.06 7.95 -8.04
C ASP A 26 -3.75 7.64 -7.31
N LEU A 27 -3.02 8.69 -6.92
CA LEU A 27 -1.75 8.58 -6.20
C LEU A 27 -1.93 8.36 -4.69
N ASN A 28 -3.16 8.44 -4.18
CA ASN A 28 -3.52 8.19 -2.78
C ASN A 28 -4.19 6.83 -2.59
N THR A 29 -3.91 5.87 -3.47
CA THR A 29 -4.39 4.48 -3.35
C THR A 29 -3.92 3.87 -2.03
N LEU A 30 -4.77 3.03 -1.43
CA LEU A 30 -4.52 2.42 -0.11
C LEU A 30 -3.27 1.54 -0.08
N HIS A 31 -2.96 0.86 -1.18
CA HIS A 31 -1.83 -0.05 -1.30
C HIS A 31 -0.92 0.38 -2.45
N ILE A 32 0.28 0.80 -2.11
CA ILE A 32 1.29 1.24 -3.08
C ILE A 32 2.58 0.45 -2.84
N ILE A 33 3.04 -0.29 -3.83
CA ILE A 33 4.33 -0.98 -3.76
C ILE A 33 5.26 -0.51 -4.88
N ASN A 34 6.53 -0.38 -4.57
CA ASN A 34 7.51 -0.19 -5.61
C ASN A 34 8.27 -1.49 -5.88
N ILE A 35 8.58 -1.71 -7.14
CA ILE A 35 9.37 -2.85 -7.62
C ILE A 35 10.64 -2.31 -8.26
N VAL A 36 11.78 -2.73 -7.74
CA VAL A 36 13.09 -2.28 -8.20
C VAL A 36 14.05 -3.45 -8.39
N GLY A 37 15.09 -3.22 -9.17
CA GLY A 37 16.10 -4.25 -9.36
C GLY A 37 17.25 -3.81 -10.26
N THR A 38 18.03 -4.80 -10.69
CA THR A 38 19.13 -4.61 -11.61
C THR A 38 18.67 -4.11 -12.97
N ARG A 39 19.51 -3.31 -13.63
CA ARG A 39 19.30 -2.92 -15.03
C ARG A 39 19.56 -4.04 -16.03
N HIS A 40 20.20 -5.11 -15.58
CA HIS A 40 20.53 -6.32 -16.34
C HIS A 40 19.72 -7.50 -15.82
N ALA A 41 18.38 -7.39 -15.94
CA ALA A 41 17.47 -8.43 -15.48
C ALA A 41 17.76 -9.76 -16.17
N THR A 42 17.97 -10.82 -15.38
CA THR A 42 18.10 -12.17 -15.89
C THR A 42 16.74 -12.78 -16.25
N PRO A 43 16.68 -13.87 -17.03
CA PRO A 43 15.41 -14.58 -17.23
C PRO A 43 14.74 -14.97 -15.92
N TYR A 44 15.50 -15.34 -14.89
CA TYR A 44 14.98 -15.64 -13.55
C TYR A 44 14.26 -14.44 -12.91
N GLY A 45 14.88 -13.27 -12.93
CA GLY A 45 14.28 -12.05 -12.38
C GLY A 45 13.05 -11.59 -13.16
N GLN A 46 13.06 -11.75 -14.49
CA GLN A 46 11.91 -11.44 -15.35
C GLN A 46 10.73 -12.37 -15.04
N ASP A 47 10.98 -13.67 -14.89
CA ASP A 47 9.96 -14.68 -14.56
C ASP A 47 9.36 -14.43 -13.15
N ILE A 48 10.21 -14.12 -12.16
CA ILE A 48 9.76 -13.79 -10.81
C ILE A 48 8.87 -12.54 -10.86
N CYS A 49 9.32 -11.48 -11.51
CA CYS A 49 8.56 -10.23 -11.62
C CYS A 49 7.17 -10.46 -12.26
N THR A 50 7.13 -11.26 -13.33
CA THR A 50 5.89 -11.57 -14.04
C THR A 50 4.94 -12.40 -13.18
N ARG A 51 5.43 -13.48 -12.54
CA ARG A 51 4.61 -14.33 -11.65
C ARG A 51 4.12 -13.58 -10.43
N PHE A 52 5.03 -12.85 -9.77
CA PHE A 52 4.70 -12.07 -8.59
C PHE A 52 3.56 -11.09 -8.84
N LEU A 53 3.60 -10.35 -9.97
CA LEU A 53 2.54 -9.41 -10.32
C LEU A 53 1.24 -10.10 -10.75
N ALA A 54 1.33 -11.25 -11.42
CA ALA A 54 0.14 -12.04 -11.75
C ALA A 54 -0.55 -12.57 -10.48
N ASP A 55 0.21 -13.11 -9.54
CA ASP A 55 -0.33 -13.61 -8.27
C ASP A 55 -0.89 -12.47 -7.41
N LEU A 56 -0.17 -11.33 -7.35
CA LEU A 56 -0.64 -10.16 -6.62
C LEU A 56 -1.94 -9.60 -7.18
N SER A 57 -2.13 -9.63 -8.51
CA SER A 57 -3.36 -9.15 -9.15
C SER A 57 -4.59 -9.97 -8.75
N ALA A 58 -4.40 -11.24 -8.46
CA ALA A 58 -5.47 -12.11 -7.97
C ALA A 58 -5.84 -11.84 -6.51
N LEU A 59 -4.88 -11.36 -5.70
CA LEU A 59 -5.06 -11.08 -4.28
C LEU A 59 -5.50 -9.63 -4.03
N TYR A 60 -4.82 -8.65 -4.65
CA TYR A 60 -4.99 -7.20 -4.43
C TYR A 60 -4.95 -6.44 -5.76
N PRO A 61 -6.00 -6.51 -6.59
CA PRO A 61 -6.03 -5.93 -7.93
C PRO A 61 -5.92 -4.39 -7.94
N ASP A 62 -6.30 -3.73 -6.86
CA ASP A 62 -6.28 -2.26 -6.75
C ASP A 62 -4.93 -1.70 -6.27
N THR A 63 -3.90 -2.54 -6.16
CA THR A 63 -2.56 -2.09 -5.77
C THR A 63 -1.95 -1.20 -6.86
N LEU A 64 -1.37 -0.07 -6.45
CA LEU A 64 -0.61 0.80 -7.34
C LEU A 64 0.84 0.34 -7.42
N ILE A 65 1.32 0.05 -8.63
CA ILE A 65 2.70 -0.38 -8.85
C ILE A 65 3.56 0.82 -9.25
N VAL A 66 4.63 1.05 -8.51
CA VAL A 66 5.56 2.16 -8.74
C VAL A 66 6.92 1.62 -9.14
N SER A 67 7.57 2.24 -10.11
CA SER A 67 8.97 1.94 -10.46
C SER A 67 9.61 3.11 -11.20
N GLY A 68 10.85 2.94 -11.61
CA GLY A 68 11.66 4.02 -12.19
C GLY A 68 11.69 4.11 -13.70
N LEU A 69 10.98 3.26 -14.42
CA LEU A 69 11.03 3.16 -15.90
C LEU A 69 12.46 2.95 -16.45
N ALA A 70 13.40 2.48 -15.62
CA ALA A 70 14.76 2.16 -16.03
C ALA A 70 14.84 0.83 -16.79
N TYR A 71 16.02 0.52 -17.35
CA TYR A 71 16.28 -0.81 -17.92
C TYR A 71 16.13 -1.91 -16.87
N GLY A 72 15.97 -3.15 -17.32
CA GLY A 72 15.92 -4.35 -16.47
C GLY A 72 14.63 -4.50 -15.71
N ILE A 73 14.68 -4.70 -14.40
CA ILE A 73 13.50 -5.03 -13.57
C ILE A 73 12.43 -3.95 -13.64
N ASP A 74 12.79 -2.67 -13.64
CA ASP A 74 11.82 -1.57 -13.65
C ASP A 74 10.86 -1.66 -14.85
N ILE A 75 11.40 -1.80 -16.06
CA ILE A 75 10.56 -1.90 -17.27
C ILE A 75 9.74 -3.20 -17.31
N HIS A 76 10.30 -4.31 -16.78
CA HIS A 76 9.58 -5.58 -16.68
C HIS A 76 8.41 -5.46 -15.71
N ALA A 77 8.60 -4.79 -14.57
CA ALA A 77 7.55 -4.52 -13.59
C ALA A 77 6.40 -3.70 -14.21
N HIS A 78 6.70 -2.62 -14.95
CA HIS A 78 5.67 -1.84 -15.63
C HIS A 78 4.90 -2.66 -16.68
N ARG A 79 5.60 -3.45 -17.49
CA ARG A 79 4.96 -4.29 -18.51
C ARG A 79 4.07 -5.36 -17.88
N ALA A 80 4.57 -6.05 -16.86
CA ALA A 80 3.79 -7.06 -16.15
C ALA A 80 2.60 -6.43 -15.39
N ALA A 81 2.76 -5.24 -14.81
CA ALA A 81 1.67 -4.49 -14.21
C ALA A 81 0.57 -4.15 -15.22
N LEU A 82 0.94 -3.63 -16.41
CA LEU A 82 0.00 -3.32 -17.49
C LEU A 82 -0.73 -4.58 -17.98
N GLN A 83 -0.04 -5.71 -18.13
CA GLN A 83 -0.62 -6.98 -18.54
C GLN A 83 -1.63 -7.54 -17.53
N ASN A 84 -1.40 -7.30 -16.24
CA ASN A 84 -2.27 -7.73 -15.15
C ASN A 84 -3.25 -6.64 -14.68
N HIS A 85 -3.48 -5.62 -15.51
CA HIS A 85 -4.45 -4.54 -15.29
C HIS A 85 -4.18 -3.66 -14.06
N PHE A 86 -3.00 -3.72 -13.46
CA PHE A 86 -2.61 -2.77 -12.43
C PHE A 86 -2.42 -1.36 -12.98
N LYS A 87 -2.81 -0.37 -12.21
CA LYS A 87 -2.31 1.00 -12.43
C LYS A 87 -0.82 1.05 -12.10
N THR A 88 -0.03 1.72 -12.94
CA THR A 88 1.42 1.78 -12.71
C THR A 88 1.99 3.17 -12.96
N ILE A 89 2.84 3.63 -12.04
CA ILE A 89 3.46 4.96 -12.07
C ILE A 89 4.95 4.83 -12.34
N GLY A 90 5.38 5.44 -13.44
CA GLY A 90 6.79 5.63 -13.74
C GLY A 90 7.31 6.94 -13.14
N VAL A 91 8.15 6.87 -12.13
CA VAL A 91 8.81 8.05 -11.59
C VAL A 91 10.04 8.34 -12.44
N LEU A 92 10.17 9.55 -12.99
CA LEU A 92 11.20 9.90 -13.95
C LEU A 92 12.33 10.71 -13.30
N ALA A 93 13.54 10.59 -13.87
CA ALA A 93 14.73 11.35 -13.47
C ALA A 93 14.99 12.57 -14.38
N HIS A 94 13.95 13.01 -15.11
CA HIS A 94 13.97 14.10 -16.09
C HIS A 94 12.57 14.69 -16.23
N GLY A 95 12.41 15.77 -16.98
CA GLY A 95 11.10 16.38 -17.22
C GLY A 95 10.14 15.51 -18.04
N LEU A 96 8.82 15.83 -18.01
CA LEU A 96 7.78 15.12 -18.77
C LEU A 96 7.82 15.37 -20.30
N ASP A 97 8.73 16.21 -20.77
CA ASP A 97 8.91 16.55 -22.18
C ASP A 97 9.59 15.47 -23.00
N ARG A 98 10.18 14.49 -22.35
CA ARG A 98 10.90 13.37 -22.98
C ARG A 98 10.72 12.07 -22.25
N ILE A 99 11.10 10.96 -22.89
CA ILE A 99 11.17 9.64 -22.26
C ILE A 99 12.59 9.11 -22.38
N TYR A 100 13.13 8.65 -21.26
CA TYR A 100 14.43 7.99 -21.21
C TYR A 100 14.32 6.70 -20.36
N PRO A 101 14.78 5.56 -20.85
CA PRO A 101 15.33 5.33 -22.20
C PRO A 101 14.27 5.46 -23.31
N ALA A 102 14.70 5.84 -24.53
CA ALA A 102 13.78 6.06 -25.66
C ALA A 102 13.01 4.79 -26.07
N GLU A 103 13.62 3.61 -25.87
CA GLU A 103 13.05 2.30 -26.14
C GLU A 103 11.81 2.00 -25.26
N HIS A 104 11.71 2.66 -24.12
CA HIS A 104 10.57 2.49 -23.19
C HIS A 104 9.37 3.38 -23.54
N ARG A 105 9.45 4.20 -24.61
CA ARG A 105 8.40 5.13 -25.02
C ARG A 105 7.05 4.45 -25.22
N LYS A 106 7.03 3.26 -25.85
CA LYS A 106 5.78 2.52 -26.07
C LYS A 106 5.11 2.14 -24.74
N THR A 107 5.88 1.63 -23.80
CA THR A 107 5.37 1.29 -22.47
C THR A 107 4.91 2.55 -21.72
N ALA A 108 5.68 3.64 -21.78
CA ALA A 108 5.32 4.92 -21.15
C ALA A 108 3.98 5.48 -21.68
N VAL A 109 3.71 5.35 -22.98
CA VAL A 109 2.42 5.75 -23.58
C VAL A 109 1.27 4.89 -23.03
N SER A 110 1.43 3.56 -22.96
CA SER A 110 0.41 2.68 -22.36
C SER A 110 0.17 2.99 -20.88
N MET A 111 1.21 3.40 -20.16
CA MET A 111 1.08 3.82 -18.75
C MET A 111 0.24 5.09 -18.58
N LEU A 112 0.20 5.99 -19.55
CA LEU A 112 -0.67 7.19 -19.49
C LEU A 112 -2.16 6.83 -19.50
N GLU A 113 -2.50 5.70 -20.10
CA GLU A 113 -3.87 5.19 -20.19
C GLU A 113 -4.26 4.32 -18.97
N GLN A 114 -3.25 3.69 -18.32
CA GLN A 114 -3.44 2.75 -17.21
C GLN A 114 -2.50 3.06 -16.05
N GLY A 115 -2.40 4.34 -15.65
CA GLY A 115 -1.45 4.74 -14.61
C GLY A 115 -0.95 6.16 -14.83
N GLY A 116 0.36 6.34 -14.98
CA GLY A 116 0.93 7.66 -15.26
C GLY A 116 2.44 7.77 -15.13
N LEU A 117 2.90 8.98 -15.35
CA LEU A 117 4.29 9.39 -15.21
C LEU A 117 4.40 10.53 -14.19
N LEU A 118 5.36 10.44 -13.30
CA LEU A 118 5.58 11.39 -12.20
C LEU A 118 7.02 11.86 -12.21
N THR A 119 7.26 13.14 -11.96
CA THR A 119 8.61 13.68 -11.80
C THR A 119 8.64 14.93 -10.94
N GLU A 120 9.77 15.21 -10.31
CA GLU A 120 10.06 16.50 -9.67
C GLU A 120 10.84 17.47 -10.58
N PHE A 121 11.28 16.98 -11.73
CA PHE A 121 12.14 17.76 -12.63
C PHE A 121 11.31 18.54 -13.64
N THR A 122 11.71 19.79 -13.88
CA THR A 122 11.10 20.64 -14.89
C THR A 122 11.44 20.16 -16.31
N SER A 123 10.62 20.57 -17.28
CA SER A 123 10.90 20.35 -18.70
C SER A 123 12.29 20.88 -19.08
N GLY A 124 12.96 20.17 -19.97
CA GLY A 124 14.35 20.49 -20.37
C GLY A 124 15.41 19.85 -19.47
N THR A 125 15.06 19.28 -18.33
CA THR A 125 16.04 18.59 -17.47
C THR A 125 16.52 17.29 -18.12
N ASN A 126 17.83 17.10 -18.20
CA ASN A 126 18.45 15.89 -18.76
C ASN A 126 18.45 14.72 -17.75
N PRO A 127 18.44 13.46 -18.25
CA PRO A 127 18.49 12.26 -17.41
C PRO A 127 19.93 11.98 -16.93
N ASP A 128 20.44 12.82 -16.05
CA ASP A 128 21.80 12.71 -15.51
C ASP A 128 21.85 11.68 -14.36
N ARG A 129 23.04 11.09 -14.16
CA ARG A 129 23.26 10.06 -13.12
C ARG A 129 22.79 10.50 -11.73
N GLN A 130 23.04 11.74 -11.36
CA GLN A 130 22.63 12.29 -10.07
C GLN A 130 21.08 12.35 -9.91
N ASN A 131 20.38 12.65 -11.01
CA ASN A 131 18.93 12.74 -11.01
C ASN A 131 18.27 11.38 -10.78
N PHE A 132 18.87 10.28 -11.29
CA PHE A 132 18.37 8.93 -10.98
C PHE A 132 18.45 8.61 -9.50
N VAL A 133 19.54 8.98 -8.83
CA VAL A 133 19.70 8.77 -7.39
C VAL A 133 18.70 9.65 -6.61
N LYS A 134 18.59 10.93 -6.97
CA LYS A 134 17.64 11.85 -6.34
C LYS A 134 16.18 11.36 -6.46
N ARG A 135 15.80 10.89 -7.65
CA ARG A 135 14.47 10.37 -7.93
C ARG A 135 14.07 9.18 -7.06
N ASN A 136 15.03 8.29 -6.73
CA ASN A 136 14.74 7.06 -5.98
C ASN A 136 14.09 7.31 -4.63
N ARG A 137 14.33 8.47 -4.00
CA ARG A 137 13.67 8.87 -2.77
C ARG A 137 12.13 9.02 -2.94
N ILE A 138 11.70 9.46 -4.13
CA ILE A 138 10.26 9.57 -4.44
C ILE A 138 9.67 8.18 -4.60
N VAL A 139 10.36 7.28 -5.30
CA VAL A 139 9.93 5.88 -5.47
C VAL A 139 9.77 5.20 -4.12
N ALA A 140 10.78 5.31 -3.24
CA ALA A 140 10.73 4.74 -1.90
C ALA A 140 9.67 5.42 -1.01
N GLY A 141 9.63 6.76 -1.02
CA GLY A 141 8.78 7.52 -0.10
C GLY A 141 7.29 7.46 -0.38
N MET A 142 6.88 7.31 -1.64
CA MET A 142 5.46 7.22 -2.01
C MET A 142 4.88 5.81 -1.85
N SER A 143 5.71 4.80 -1.61
CA SER A 143 5.28 3.40 -1.54
C SER A 143 5.24 2.89 -0.10
N ASP A 144 4.31 2.00 0.20
CA ASP A 144 4.21 1.33 1.50
C ASP A 144 5.32 0.30 1.66
N ALA A 145 5.69 -0.37 0.57
CA ALA A 145 6.75 -1.36 0.56
C ALA A 145 7.63 -1.27 -0.69
N THR A 146 8.89 -1.64 -0.53
CA THR A 146 9.88 -1.82 -1.60
C THR A 146 10.15 -3.30 -1.83
N VAL A 147 9.95 -3.78 -3.06
CA VAL A 147 10.26 -5.16 -3.46
C VAL A 147 11.48 -5.16 -4.37
N VAL A 148 12.54 -5.82 -3.93
CA VAL A 148 13.78 -5.98 -4.70
C VAL A 148 13.79 -7.38 -5.34
N ILE A 149 13.72 -7.42 -6.69
CA ILE A 149 13.67 -8.70 -7.42
C ILE A 149 15.07 -9.26 -7.63
N GLU A 150 16.00 -8.47 -8.18
CA GLU A 150 17.39 -8.83 -8.39
C GLU A 150 18.29 -7.61 -8.16
N SER A 151 19.44 -7.82 -7.56
CA SER A 151 20.47 -6.78 -7.44
C SER A 151 21.87 -7.37 -7.34
N ALA A 152 22.81 -6.75 -8.02
CA ALA A 152 24.23 -7.00 -7.78
C ALA A 152 24.64 -6.48 -6.38
N ALA A 153 25.85 -6.83 -5.94
CA ALA A 153 26.41 -6.38 -4.65
C ALA A 153 26.44 -4.84 -4.48
N LYS A 154 26.45 -4.11 -5.59
CA LYS A 154 26.34 -2.66 -5.64
C LYS A 154 25.39 -2.28 -6.77
N GLY A 155 24.31 -1.55 -6.45
CA GLY A 155 23.31 -1.18 -7.46
C GLY A 155 22.32 -0.13 -6.96
N GLY A 156 21.61 0.51 -7.90
CA GLY A 156 20.62 1.54 -7.60
C GLY A 156 19.42 1.02 -6.80
N ALA A 157 19.08 -0.26 -6.94
CA ALA A 157 18.01 -0.89 -6.17
C ALA A 157 18.33 -0.94 -4.67
N LEU A 158 19.60 -1.17 -4.31
CA LEU A 158 20.03 -1.15 -2.91
C LEU A 158 19.90 0.24 -2.29
N ILE A 159 20.20 1.30 -3.06
CA ILE A 159 20.00 2.69 -2.63
C ILE A 159 18.49 2.95 -2.35
N THR A 160 17.62 2.41 -3.20
CA THR A 160 16.16 2.55 -2.98
C THR A 160 15.71 1.80 -1.73
N ALA A 161 16.26 0.60 -1.47
CA ALA A 161 16.00 -0.16 -0.25
C ALA A 161 16.48 0.57 1.02
N GLU A 162 17.70 1.13 1.00
CA GLU A 162 18.24 1.95 2.09
C GLU A 162 17.38 3.21 2.35
N LEU A 163 16.88 3.84 1.29
CA LEU A 163 15.95 4.97 1.41
C LEU A 163 14.62 4.55 2.03
N ALA A 164 14.06 3.41 1.60
CA ALA A 164 12.83 2.88 2.18
C ALA A 164 12.98 2.61 3.69
N GLU A 165 14.08 1.97 4.10
CA GLU A 165 14.43 1.76 5.50
C GLU A 165 14.51 3.09 6.27
N SER A 166 15.18 4.11 5.70
CA SER A 166 15.28 5.43 6.33
C SER A 166 13.95 6.16 6.48
N TYR A 167 12.95 5.79 5.70
CA TYR A 167 11.57 6.30 5.77
C TYR A 167 10.63 5.40 6.57
N HIS A 168 11.19 4.39 7.25
CA HIS A 168 10.41 3.38 7.99
C HIS A 168 9.36 2.67 7.11
N ARG A 169 9.74 2.39 5.84
CA ARG A 169 8.94 1.61 4.91
C ARG A 169 9.47 0.20 4.83
N ASP A 170 8.57 -0.76 4.70
CA ASP A 170 8.93 -2.16 4.61
C ASP A 170 9.74 -2.46 3.34
N CYS A 171 10.72 -3.34 3.47
CA CYS A 171 11.52 -3.81 2.36
C CYS A 171 11.47 -5.33 2.26
N PHE A 172 11.24 -5.83 1.06
CA PHE A 172 11.18 -7.25 0.73
C PHE A 172 12.16 -7.57 -0.37
N ALA A 173 12.73 -8.78 -0.35
CA ALA A 173 13.65 -9.20 -1.38
C ALA A 173 13.43 -10.67 -1.76
N PHE A 174 13.49 -10.95 -3.05
CA PHE A 174 13.51 -12.29 -3.55
C PHE A 174 14.92 -12.89 -3.40
N PRO A 175 15.06 -14.09 -2.83
CA PRO A 175 16.35 -14.76 -2.73
C PRO A 175 16.77 -15.29 -4.10
N GLY A 176 18.06 -15.46 -4.28
CA GLY A 176 18.61 -16.15 -5.45
C GLY A 176 19.80 -16.99 -5.07
N ARG A 177 20.47 -17.60 -6.08
CA ARG A 177 21.63 -18.46 -5.85
C ARG A 177 22.79 -17.66 -5.27
N CYS A 178 23.54 -18.28 -4.35
CA CYS A 178 24.62 -17.62 -3.62
C CYS A 178 25.74 -17.09 -4.54
N ASN A 179 25.96 -17.73 -5.68
CA ASN A 179 27.02 -17.39 -6.61
C ASN A 179 26.56 -16.55 -7.83
N ASP A 180 25.27 -16.23 -7.92
CA ASP A 180 24.75 -15.44 -9.02
C ASP A 180 24.98 -13.95 -8.74
N GLU A 181 25.64 -13.26 -9.68
CA GLU A 181 26.02 -11.85 -9.56
C GLU A 181 24.84 -10.96 -9.16
N TYR A 182 23.67 -11.13 -9.79
CA TYR A 182 22.48 -10.32 -9.54
C TYR A 182 21.60 -10.81 -8.39
N SER A 183 21.99 -11.88 -7.71
CA SER A 183 21.34 -12.36 -6.48
C SER A 183 22.04 -11.87 -5.21
N ILE A 184 23.33 -11.51 -5.31
CA ILE A 184 24.16 -11.14 -4.15
C ILE A 184 23.58 -9.98 -3.37
N GLY A 185 23.06 -8.95 -4.06
CA GLY A 185 22.48 -7.77 -3.42
C GLY A 185 21.25 -8.12 -2.59
N CYS A 186 20.30 -8.88 -3.15
CA CYS A 186 19.10 -9.34 -2.45
C CYS A 186 19.45 -10.23 -1.26
N ASN A 187 20.34 -11.23 -1.47
CA ASN A 187 20.77 -12.11 -0.40
C ASN A 187 21.48 -11.34 0.75
N ASN A 188 22.21 -10.26 0.42
CA ASN A 188 22.82 -9.40 1.43
C ASN A 188 21.82 -8.58 2.21
N LEU A 189 20.77 -8.03 1.58
CA LEU A 189 19.68 -7.32 2.26
C LEU A 189 18.98 -8.25 3.25
N ILE A 190 18.66 -9.48 2.83
CA ILE A 190 18.04 -10.51 3.68
C ILE A 190 18.95 -10.87 4.85
N ARG A 191 20.23 -11.18 4.56
CA ARG A 191 21.19 -11.56 5.59
C ARG A 191 21.41 -10.50 6.67
N LYS A 192 21.31 -9.21 6.28
CA LYS A 192 21.47 -8.08 7.19
C LYS A 192 20.17 -7.69 7.90
N ASN A 193 19.06 -8.40 7.67
CA ASN A 193 17.72 -8.06 8.13
C ASN A 193 17.24 -6.66 7.66
N GLN A 194 17.74 -6.19 6.50
CA GLN A 194 17.29 -4.96 5.86
C GLN A 194 16.12 -5.20 4.90
N ALA A 195 15.85 -6.46 4.56
CA ALA A 195 14.67 -6.86 3.80
C ALA A 195 14.17 -8.21 4.29
N VAL A 196 12.84 -8.35 4.30
CA VAL A 196 12.18 -9.63 4.56
C VAL A 196 12.28 -10.52 3.31
N LEU A 197 12.66 -11.78 3.48
CA LEU A 197 12.65 -12.75 2.39
C LEU A 197 11.21 -13.05 1.99
N ILE A 198 10.91 -12.93 0.69
CA ILE A 198 9.66 -13.39 0.10
C ILE A 198 9.94 -14.29 -1.10
N THR A 199 9.01 -15.20 -1.36
CA THR A 199 9.04 -16.12 -2.52
C THR A 199 7.77 -16.01 -3.37
N SER A 200 6.74 -15.35 -2.83
CA SER A 200 5.42 -15.23 -3.45
C SER A 200 4.77 -13.88 -3.12
N ALA A 201 3.66 -13.57 -3.79
CA ALA A 201 2.82 -12.43 -3.46
C ALA A 201 2.12 -12.59 -2.09
N GLU A 202 1.79 -13.83 -1.71
CA GLU A 202 1.19 -14.13 -0.40
C GLU A 202 2.15 -13.80 0.75
N ASP A 203 3.46 -14.01 0.57
CA ASP A 203 4.46 -13.65 1.58
C ASP A 203 4.50 -12.13 1.78
N LEU A 204 4.40 -11.34 0.70
CA LEU A 204 4.29 -9.88 0.79
C LEU A 204 3.03 -9.48 1.56
N VAL A 205 1.88 -10.01 1.17
CA VAL A 205 0.58 -9.70 1.79
C VAL A 205 0.59 -9.99 3.28
N LYS A 206 1.15 -11.14 3.69
CA LYS A 206 1.33 -11.50 5.10
C LYS A 206 2.31 -10.57 5.81
N GLY A 207 3.45 -10.26 5.18
CA GLY A 207 4.47 -9.38 5.74
C GLY A 207 3.97 -7.97 5.96
N MET A 208 3.12 -7.46 5.07
CA MET A 208 2.46 -6.15 5.18
C MET A 208 1.28 -6.15 6.15
N GLY A 209 0.86 -7.31 6.67
CA GLY A 209 -0.35 -7.41 7.46
C GLY A 209 -1.62 -7.00 6.68
N TRP A 210 -1.57 -7.07 5.35
CA TRP A 210 -2.76 -6.86 4.54
C TRP A 210 -3.66 -8.06 4.74
N GLU A 211 -4.68 -7.88 5.55
CA GLU A 211 -5.71 -8.90 5.69
C GLU A 211 -6.36 -9.09 4.32
N SER A 212 -6.32 -10.30 3.81
CA SER A 212 -7.18 -10.67 2.71
C SER A 212 -8.60 -10.39 3.19
N SER A 213 -9.23 -9.32 2.68
CA SER A 213 -10.67 -9.22 2.79
C SER A 213 -11.20 -10.55 2.27
N PRO A 214 -11.90 -11.35 3.07
CA PRO A 214 -12.39 -12.62 2.59
C PRO A 214 -13.15 -12.32 1.31
N LYS A 215 -12.73 -12.96 0.20
CA LYS A 215 -13.51 -12.95 -1.04
C LYS A 215 -14.93 -13.13 -0.59
N THR A 216 -15.80 -12.23 -0.98
CA THR A 216 -17.22 -12.23 -0.67
C THR A 216 -17.80 -13.58 -1.09
N GLU A 217 -17.59 -14.58 -0.27
CA GLU A 217 -18.54 -15.69 -0.20
C GLU A 217 -19.81 -15.02 0.28
N LYS A 218 -20.83 -15.13 -0.55
CA LYS A 218 -22.19 -14.66 -0.31
C LYS A 218 -22.48 -14.73 1.18
N THR A 219 -22.68 -13.56 1.75
CA THR A 219 -23.28 -13.30 3.04
C THR A 219 -23.82 -14.54 3.77
N VAL A 220 -22.97 -15.21 4.52
CA VAL A 220 -23.45 -15.69 5.80
C VAL A 220 -23.39 -14.43 6.67
N GLN A 221 -24.54 -13.86 6.89
CA GLN A 221 -24.76 -12.80 7.84
C GLN A 221 -24.17 -13.32 9.16
N ARG A 222 -22.91 -12.95 9.46
CA ARG A 222 -22.39 -13.13 10.80
C ARG A 222 -23.34 -12.34 11.68
N GLU A 223 -24.02 -13.04 12.55
CA GLU A 223 -24.74 -12.38 13.63
C GLU A 223 -23.72 -11.47 14.31
N LEU A 224 -23.86 -10.17 14.05
CA LEU A 224 -22.94 -9.11 14.50
C LEU A 224 -22.97 -8.94 16.01
N PHE A 225 -23.79 -9.76 16.70
CA PHE A 225 -23.98 -9.66 18.13
C PHE A 225 -23.91 -11.06 18.75
N PRO A 226 -23.11 -11.24 19.82
CA PRO A 226 -23.27 -12.41 20.67
C PRO A 226 -24.73 -12.46 21.17
N ASP A 227 -25.26 -13.66 21.47
CA ASP A 227 -26.61 -13.85 21.96
C ASP A 227 -27.01 -12.74 22.94
N LEU A 228 -27.85 -11.82 22.47
CA LEU A 228 -28.37 -10.72 23.28
C LEU A 228 -29.68 -11.14 23.86
N SER A 229 -29.88 -10.87 25.15
CA SER A 229 -31.18 -11.01 25.77
C SER A 229 -32.17 -9.99 25.17
N GLU A 230 -33.45 -10.22 25.30
CA GLU A 230 -34.51 -9.31 24.81
C GLU A 230 -34.37 -7.88 25.36
N GLU A 231 -33.84 -7.72 26.57
CA GLU A 231 -33.58 -6.43 27.18
C GLU A 231 -32.36 -5.74 26.54
N GLU A 232 -31.28 -6.49 26.27
CA GLU A 232 -30.10 -5.99 25.58
C GLU A 232 -30.41 -5.57 24.14
N GLU A 233 -31.21 -6.36 23.41
CA GLU A 233 -31.64 -6.00 22.05
C GLU A 233 -32.41 -4.68 22.01
N ARG A 234 -33.28 -4.43 22.99
CA ARG A 234 -34.02 -3.16 23.09
C ARG A 234 -33.08 -1.97 23.27
N ILE A 235 -32.04 -2.12 24.09
CA ILE A 235 -31.02 -1.09 24.32
C ILE A 235 -30.22 -0.84 23.01
N VAL A 236 -29.71 -1.90 22.37
CA VAL A 236 -28.93 -1.82 21.13
C VAL A 236 -29.73 -1.20 20.00
N LYS A 237 -31.00 -1.62 19.84
CA LYS A 237 -31.93 -1.05 18.84
C LYS A 237 -32.20 0.43 19.06
N ARG A 238 -32.22 0.86 20.32
CA ARG A 238 -32.43 2.27 20.66
C ARG A 238 -31.16 3.09 20.39
N LEU A 239 -29.98 2.60 20.76
CA LEU A 239 -28.69 3.24 20.49
C LEU A 239 -28.38 3.31 19.00
N GLY A 240 -28.76 2.31 18.20
CA GLY A 240 -28.55 2.31 16.76
C GLY A 240 -29.28 3.42 15.99
N LYS A 241 -30.29 4.05 16.60
CA LYS A 241 -31.01 5.18 16.02
C LYS A 241 -30.32 6.53 16.22
N ILE A 242 -29.32 6.61 17.11
CA ILE A 242 -28.66 7.86 17.51
C ILE A 242 -27.14 7.64 17.54
N PRO A 243 -26.44 7.93 16.45
CA PRO A 243 -24.98 7.68 16.31
C PRO A 243 -24.12 8.42 17.35
N GLU A 244 -24.61 9.53 17.89
CA GLU A 244 -23.91 10.34 18.90
C GLU A 244 -23.93 9.71 20.31
N GLY A 245 -24.79 8.69 20.51
CA GLY A 245 -24.99 8.04 21.80
C GLY A 245 -26.11 8.64 22.62
N LEU A 246 -26.50 7.94 23.70
CA LEU A 246 -27.57 8.33 24.61
C LEU A 246 -27.11 8.27 26.07
N GLN A 247 -27.61 9.19 26.87
CA GLN A 247 -27.38 9.21 28.30
C GLN A 247 -28.22 8.09 28.99
N ILE A 248 -27.68 7.50 30.06
CA ILE A 248 -28.32 6.39 30.79
C ILE A 248 -29.77 6.72 31.18
N ASN A 249 -30.04 7.95 31.63
CA ASN A 249 -31.38 8.34 32.03
C ASN A 249 -32.38 8.32 30.86
N THR A 250 -31.95 8.69 29.68
CA THR A 250 -32.74 8.64 28.45
C THR A 250 -33.01 7.18 28.05
N LEU A 251 -32.00 6.31 28.16
CA LEU A 251 -32.17 4.87 27.90
C LEU A 251 -33.18 4.24 28.87
N VAL A 252 -33.13 4.57 30.15
CA VAL A 252 -34.07 4.11 31.16
C VAL A 252 -35.51 4.48 30.79
N ILE A 253 -35.74 5.73 30.39
CA ILE A 253 -37.08 6.22 30.02
C ILE A 253 -37.54 5.54 28.71
N ASP A 254 -36.71 5.49 27.71
CA ASP A 254 -37.06 5.01 26.36
C ASP A 254 -37.29 3.49 26.31
N THR A 255 -36.59 2.71 27.14
CA THR A 255 -36.67 1.25 27.16
C THR A 255 -37.58 0.71 28.29
N ASN A 256 -37.97 1.59 29.20
CA ASN A 256 -38.73 1.25 30.41
C ASN A 256 -38.05 0.17 31.28
N ILE A 257 -36.74 0.20 31.36
CA ILE A 257 -35.91 -0.71 32.18
C ILE A 257 -35.45 0.06 33.42
N PRO A 258 -35.61 -0.46 34.63
CA PRO A 258 -35.20 0.22 35.87
C PRO A 258 -33.67 0.50 35.87
N VAL A 259 -33.24 1.63 36.48
CA VAL A 259 -31.86 2.11 36.42
C VAL A 259 -30.84 1.11 36.97
N ASN A 260 -31.16 0.37 38.03
CA ASN A 260 -30.31 -0.67 38.60
C ASN A 260 -30.07 -1.82 37.62
N ARG A 261 -31.11 -2.23 36.87
CA ARG A 261 -31.00 -3.26 35.84
C ARG A 261 -30.30 -2.72 34.59
N MET A 262 -30.61 -1.48 34.19
CA MET A 262 -29.98 -0.79 33.07
C MET A 262 -28.45 -0.73 33.23
N SER A 263 -27.97 -0.38 34.42
CA SER A 263 -26.52 -0.30 34.69
C SER A 263 -25.81 -1.66 34.51
N ALA A 264 -26.44 -2.74 34.94
CA ALA A 264 -25.89 -4.09 34.76
C ALA A 264 -25.85 -4.49 33.28
N LEU A 265 -26.95 -4.27 32.53
CA LEU A 265 -27.02 -4.58 31.11
C LEU A 265 -26.04 -3.76 30.26
N LEU A 266 -25.85 -2.47 30.58
CA LEU A 266 -24.87 -1.63 29.90
C LEU A 266 -23.44 -2.11 30.16
N PHE A 267 -23.14 -2.55 31.37
CA PHE A 267 -21.84 -3.15 31.68
C PHE A 267 -21.63 -4.47 30.91
N GLU A 268 -22.63 -5.35 30.84
CA GLU A 268 -22.57 -6.59 30.06
C GLU A 268 -22.37 -6.32 28.57
N LEU A 269 -23.11 -5.35 27.99
CA LEU A 269 -22.97 -4.95 26.59
C LEU A 269 -21.60 -4.32 26.28
N GLU A 270 -21.02 -3.58 27.22
CA GLU A 270 -19.67 -3.03 27.10
C GLU A 270 -18.61 -4.14 27.13
N MET A 271 -18.74 -5.10 28.03
CA MET A 271 -17.88 -6.29 28.10
C MET A 271 -18.01 -7.19 26.86
N LYS A 272 -19.19 -7.27 26.24
CA LYS A 272 -19.44 -7.94 24.96
C LYS A 272 -18.89 -7.12 23.76
N GLY A 273 -18.37 -5.90 23.99
CA GLY A 273 -17.83 -5.05 22.93
C GLY A 273 -18.88 -4.44 21.99
N VAL A 274 -20.14 -4.45 22.38
CA VAL A 274 -21.28 -3.95 21.59
C VAL A 274 -21.43 -2.44 21.72
N ILE A 275 -21.17 -1.90 22.93
CA ILE A 275 -21.28 -0.46 23.23
C ILE A 275 -20.01 0.05 23.91
N ARG A 276 -19.86 1.36 23.96
CA ARG A 276 -18.79 2.06 24.69
C ARG A 276 -19.37 3.16 25.57
N ALA A 277 -18.91 3.19 26.82
CA ALA A 277 -19.18 4.30 27.71
C ALA A 277 -18.33 5.52 27.35
N LEU A 278 -18.94 6.70 27.33
CA LEU A 278 -18.34 8.00 27.11
C LEU A 278 -18.45 8.85 28.37
N ALA A 279 -17.70 9.95 28.43
CA ALA A 279 -17.78 10.89 29.55
C ALA A 279 -19.23 11.44 29.72
N GLY A 280 -19.67 11.61 30.98
CA GLY A 280 -21.02 12.11 31.29
C GLY A 280 -22.11 11.07 31.31
N GLY A 281 -21.78 9.76 31.39
CA GLY A 281 -22.77 8.68 31.44
C GLY A 281 -23.52 8.48 30.12
N VAL A 282 -22.87 8.80 29.00
CA VAL A 282 -23.36 8.58 27.64
C VAL A 282 -22.83 7.26 27.12
N TYR A 283 -23.69 6.48 26.47
CA TYR A 283 -23.33 5.20 25.85
C TYR A 283 -23.59 5.25 24.35
N ARG A 284 -22.66 4.68 23.59
CA ARG A 284 -22.71 4.65 22.12
C ARG A 284 -22.46 3.25 21.60
N LEU A 285 -23.15 2.90 20.51
CA LEU A 285 -22.92 1.63 19.79
C LEU A 285 -21.53 1.66 19.13
N ILE A 286 -20.79 0.56 19.24
CA ILE A 286 -19.54 0.33 18.50
C ILE A 286 -19.96 -0.32 17.18
N MET A 287 -19.87 0.43 16.06
CA MET A 287 -20.09 -0.11 14.73
C MET A 287 -18.77 -0.55 14.13
#